data_264c4d462afa0b7d913508ff4ab649b9
#
_entry.id   264c4d462afa0b7d913508ff4ab649b9
#
_cell.length_a   1.000
_cell.length_b   1.000
_cell.length_c   1.000
_cell.angle_alpha   90.00
_cell.angle_beta   90.00
_cell.angle_gamma   90.00
#
_symmetry.space_group_name_H-M   'P 1'
#
loop_
_entity.id
_entity.type
_entity.pdbx_description
1 polymer ?
#
loop_
_entity_poly.entity_id
_entity_poly.type
_entity_poly.pdbx_seq_one_letter_code
_entity_poly.pdbx_strand_id
1 'polypeptide(L)'
;IIVTLMEDLLLGVASGIIVKILFHLFNGVSIRSLFVAHFDKKETEDEIYIKIKESAIFSNLIGFKKMFMSIQNDKKLVVDLSETNLVDHSFLSFINHYKNESIEHNRPMSIIGLENHKAFSSHPLATMKRKVK
;
A
#
# COMPACT_ATOMS: atom_id res chain seq x y z
N ILE A 1 -26.23 11.53 -26.75
CA ILE A 1 -25.27 12.42 -26.08
C ILE A 1 -24.90 11.86 -24.72
N ILE A 2 -25.86 11.49 -23.89
CA ILE A 2 -25.57 10.93 -22.55
C ILE A 2 -24.81 9.61 -22.64
N VAL A 3 -25.22 8.72 -23.56
CA VAL A 3 -24.53 7.42 -23.75
C VAL A 3 -23.09 7.64 -24.21
N THR A 4 -22.86 8.58 -25.13
CA THR A 4 -21.52 8.91 -25.64
C THR A 4 -20.64 9.44 -24.50
N LEU A 5 -21.15 10.30 -23.64
CA LEU A 5 -20.41 10.83 -22.47
C LEU A 5 -20.05 9.72 -21.49
N MET A 6 -20.96 8.78 -21.26
CA MET A 6 -20.68 7.64 -20.37
C MET A 6 -19.61 6.72 -20.95
N GLU A 7 -19.65 6.46 -22.24
CA GLU A 7 -18.62 5.65 -22.92
C GLU A 7 -17.26 6.33 -22.85
N ASP A 8 -17.19 7.63 -23.09
CA ASP A 8 -15.94 8.39 -23.00
C ASP A 8 -15.37 8.39 -21.60
N LEU A 9 -16.23 8.52 -20.58
CA LEU A 9 -15.82 8.45 -19.18
C LEU A 9 -15.26 7.08 -18.83
N LEU A 10 -15.96 6.01 -19.22
CA LEU A 10 -15.50 4.64 -18.97
C LEU A 10 -14.16 4.37 -19.65
N LEU A 11 -14.03 4.81 -20.91
CA LEU A 11 -12.79 4.65 -21.66
C LEU A 11 -11.64 5.41 -21.01
N GLY A 12 -11.90 6.62 -20.53
CA GLY A 12 -10.91 7.43 -19.81
C GLY A 12 -10.45 6.78 -18.52
N VAL A 13 -11.37 6.25 -17.72
CA VAL A 13 -11.05 5.56 -16.46
C VAL A 13 -10.25 4.28 -16.74
N ALA A 14 -10.70 3.47 -17.71
CA ALA A 14 -9.99 2.25 -18.08
C ALA A 14 -8.57 2.55 -18.56
N SER A 15 -8.40 3.57 -19.39
CA SER A 15 -7.08 3.99 -19.86
C SER A 15 -6.18 4.43 -18.72
N GLY A 16 -6.71 5.19 -17.77
CA GLY A 16 -5.96 5.62 -16.58
C GLY A 16 -5.47 4.46 -15.74
N ILE A 17 -6.31 3.45 -15.55
CA ILE A 17 -5.94 2.24 -14.80
C ILE A 17 -4.82 1.49 -15.52
N ILE A 18 -4.94 1.30 -16.84
CA ILE A 18 -3.93 0.62 -17.64
C ILE A 18 -2.59 1.35 -17.56
N VAL A 19 -2.60 2.68 -17.70
CA VAL A 19 -1.37 3.50 -17.61
C VAL A 19 -0.74 3.34 -16.23
N LYS A 20 -1.52 3.35 -15.17
CA LYS A 20 -1.00 3.17 -13.81
C LYS A 20 -0.37 1.80 -13.61
N ILE A 21 -0.98 0.74 -14.14
CA ILE A 21 -0.42 -0.61 -14.08
C ILE A 21 0.91 -0.67 -14.85
N LEU A 22 0.96 -0.12 -16.05
CA LEU A 22 2.19 -0.06 -16.84
C LEU A 22 3.29 0.71 -16.13
N PHE A 23 2.94 1.82 -15.50
CA PHE A 23 3.89 2.59 -14.70
C PHE A 23 4.51 1.76 -13.59
N HIS A 24 3.70 0.98 -12.87
CA HIS A 24 4.20 0.11 -11.81
C HIS A 24 5.10 -1.01 -12.36
N LEU A 25 4.75 -1.60 -13.50
CA LEU A 25 5.58 -2.62 -14.14
C LEU A 25 6.95 -2.07 -14.55
N PHE A 26 7.00 -0.86 -15.11
CA PHE A 26 8.26 -0.21 -15.46
C PHE A 26 9.12 0.10 -14.24
N ASN A 27 8.52 0.22 -13.05
CA ASN A 27 9.24 0.48 -11.81
C ASN A 27 9.65 -0.81 -11.08
N GLY A 28 9.63 -1.94 -11.76
CA GLY A 28 10.17 -3.20 -11.24
C GLY A 28 9.20 -4.03 -10.42
N VAL A 29 7.90 -3.74 -10.50
CA VAL A 29 6.87 -4.52 -9.83
C VAL A 29 6.52 -5.75 -10.67
N SER A 30 6.51 -6.94 -10.07
CA SER A 30 6.12 -8.15 -10.79
C SER A 30 4.60 -8.17 -11.02
N ILE A 31 4.16 -8.82 -12.11
CA ILE A 31 2.72 -8.94 -12.42
C ILE A 31 1.98 -9.61 -11.27
N ARG A 32 2.59 -10.62 -10.66
CA ARG A 32 1.97 -11.33 -9.54
C ARG A 32 1.75 -10.41 -8.34
N SER A 33 2.71 -9.56 -8.03
CA SER A 33 2.58 -8.65 -6.90
C SER A 33 1.59 -7.53 -7.11
N LEU A 34 1.14 -7.30 -8.37
CA LEU A 34 0.08 -6.33 -8.65
C LEU A 34 -1.27 -6.75 -8.09
N PHE A 35 -1.50 -8.05 -7.93
CA PHE A 35 -2.81 -8.56 -7.52
C PHE A 35 -2.81 -9.32 -6.21
N VAL A 36 -1.64 -9.67 -5.70
CA VAL A 36 -1.50 -10.44 -4.46
C VAL A 36 -0.72 -9.64 -3.43
N ALA A 37 -1.26 -9.56 -2.22
CA ALA A 37 -0.58 -8.95 -1.10
C ALA A 37 0.48 -9.93 -0.55
N HIS A 38 1.75 -9.52 -0.59
CA HIS A 38 2.85 -10.32 -0.06
C HIS A 38 3.33 -9.71 1.26
N PHE A 39 3.23 -10.48 2.33
CA PHE A 39 3.67 -10.03 3.66
C PHE A 39 4.01 -11.22 4.54
N ASP A 40 4.86 -10.98 5.55
CA ASP A 40 5.13 -11.90 6.64
C ASP A 40 4.57 -11.32 7.92
N LYS A 41 3.88 -12.12 8.70
CA LYS A 41 3.30 -11.71 9.98
C LYS A 41 3.93 -12.52 11.11
N LYS A 42 4.46 -11.81 12.11
CA LYS A 42 4.99 -12.42 13.32
C LYS A 42 4.24 -11.86 14.52
N GLU A 43 3.72 -12.72 15.36
CA GLU A 43 2.99 -12.32 16.54
C GLU A 43 3.71 -12.82 17.78
N THR A 44 3.98 -11.90 18.72
CA THR A 44 4.51 -12.21 20.03
C THR A 44 3.44 -11.88 21.09
N GLU A 45 3.76 -12.04 22.37
CA GLU A 45 2.81 -11.70 23.44
C GLU A 45 2.46 -10.21 23.46
N ASP A 46 3.41 -9.34 23.10
CA ASP A 46 3.27 -7.89 23.21
C ASP A 46 3.14 -7.14 21.88
N GLU A 47 3.46 -7.80 20.77
CA GLU A 47 3.61 -7.10 19.49
C GLU A 47 3.21 -7.96 18.31
N ILE A 48 2.62 -7.30 17.29
CA ILE A 48 2.39 -7.89 15.98
C ILE A 48 3.31 -7.16 15.01
N TYR A 49 4.20 -7.90 14.35
CA TYR A 49 5.13 -7.37 13.37
C TYR A 49 4.74 -7.86 11.98
N ILE A 50 4.46 -6.91 11.08
CA ILE A 50 4.07 -7.20 9.70
C ILE A 50 5.11 -6.62 8.77
N LYS A 51 5.77 -7.50 8.01
CA LYS A 51 6.74 -7.10 7.00
C LYS A 51 6.11 -7.24 5.63
N ILE A 52 5.92 -6.12 4.95
CA ILE A 52 5.31 -6.11 3.61
C ILE A 52 6.41 -6.22 2.57
N LYS A 53 6.22 -7.14 1.63
CA LYS A 53 7.19 -7.43 0.58
C LYS A 53 6.67 -7.03 -0.79
N GLU A 54 7.57 -6.86 -1.75
CA GLU A 54 7.31 -6.55 -3.15
C GLU A 54 6.61 -5.22 -3.35
N SER A 55 5.28 -5.19 -3.39
CA SER A 55 4.57 -3.93 -3.64
C SER A 55 3.36 -3.75 -2.74
N ALA A 56 3.10 -2.51 -2.37
CA ALA A 56 1.91 -2.08 -1.66
C ALA A 56 1.26 -0.98 -2.48
N ILE A 57 0.31 -1.36 -3.33
CA ILE A 57 -0.28 -0.48 -4.34
C ILE A 57 -1.80 -0.68 -4.43
N PHE A 58 -2.46 0.16 -5.23
CA PHE A 58 -3.92 0.16 -5.33
C PHE A 58 -4.50 -1.20 -5.76
N SER A 59 -3.82 -1.93 -6.64
CA SER A 59 -4.35 -3.17 -7.21
C SER A 59 -4.29 -4.36 -6.24
N ASN A 60 -3.41 -4.35 -5.24
CA ASN A 60 -3.35 -5.38 -4.20
C ASN A 60 -3.83 -4.88 -2.83
N LEU A 61 -4.35 -3.67 -2.77
CA LEU A 61 -4.78 -3.03 -1.52
C LEU A 61 -5.88 -3.83 -0.80
N ILE A 62 -6.78 -4.47 -1.53
CA ILE A 62 -7.85 -5.26 -0.94
C ILE A 62 -7.30 -6.39 -0.08
N GLY A 63 -6.24 -7.05 -0.54
CA GLY A 63 -5.56 -8.10 0.25
C GLY A 63 -4.99 -7.57 1.55
N PHE A 64 -4.35 -6.40 1.50
CA PHE A 64 -3.85 -5.75 2.72
C PHE A 64 -4.97 -5.31 3.64
N LYS A 65 -6.05 -4.74 3.11
CA LYS A 65 -7.20 -4.35 3.93
C LYS A 65 -7.79 -5.54 4.68
N LYS A 66 -7.96 -6.68 4.00
CA LYS A 66 -8.47 -7.90 4.64
C LYS A 66 -7.55 -8.35 5.77
N MET A 67 -6.24 -8.33 5.55
CA MET A 67 -5.28 -8.72 6.55
C MET A 67 -5.34 -7.80 7.77
N PHE A 68 -5.31 -6.48 7.56
CA PHE A 68 -5.37 -5.52 8.66
C PHE A 68 -6.68 -5.59 9.43
N MET A 69 -7.81 -5.80 8.74
CA MET A 69 -9.11 -5.94 9.40
C MET A 69 -9.24 -7.22 10.21
N SER A 70 -8.43 -8.24 9.90
CA SER A 70 -8.43 -9.50 10.66
C SER A 70 -7.62 -9.42 11.95
N ILE A 71 -6.83 -8.36 12.12
CA ILE A 71 -6.02 -8.17 13.33
C ILE A 71 -6.93 -7.74 14.48
N GLN A 72 -7.08 -8.64 15.42
CA GLN A 72 -7.85 -8.35 16.64
C GLN A 72 -6.83 -8.07 17.73
N ASN A 73 -6.75 -6.77 18.21
CA ASN A 73 -5.94 -6.68 19.33
C ASN A 73 -5.60 -5.45 19.99
N ASP A 74 -5.15 -5.60 21.21
CA ASP A 74 -4.58 -4.61 22.09
C ASP A 74 -3.06 -4.53 21.98
N LYS A 75 -2.46 -5.33 21.11
CA LYS A 75 -1.01 -5.40 20.96
C LYS A 75 -0.46 -4.29 20.12
N LYS A 76 0.77 -3.89 20.38
CA LYS A 76 1.49 -2.94 19.53
C LYS A 76 1.62 -3.51 18.12
N LEU A 77 1.37 -2.67 17.13
CA LEU A 77 1.48 -3.06 15.73
C LEU A 77 2.67 -2.35 15.08
N VAL A 78 3.55 -3.10 14.44
CA VAL A 78 4.66 -2.56 13.65
C VAL A 78 4.53 -3.01 12.22
N VAL A 79 4.49 -2.05 11.30
CA VAL A 79 4.45 -2.31 9.85
C VAL A 79 5.80 -1.93 9.27
N ASP A 80 6.49 -2.90 8.71
CA ASP A 80 7.82 -2.72 8.13
C ASP A 80 7.74 -2.73 6.60
N LEU A 81 8.11 -1.62 5.99
CA LEU A 81 8.09 -1.43 4.55
C LEU A 81 9.52 -1.49 3.94
N SER A 82 10.52 -1.91 4.71
CA SER A 82 11.92 -1.91 4.25
C SER A 82 12.17 -2.81 3.05
N GLU A 83 11.39 -3.89 2.88
CA GLU A 83 11.49 -4.79 1.73
C GLU A 83 10.41 -4.53 0.67
N THR A 84 9.63 -3.49 0.83
CA THR A 84 8.61 -3.11 -0.15
C THR A 84 9.24 -2.29 -1.26
N ASN A 85 9.17 -2.81 -2.49
CA ASN A 85 9.80 -2.16 -3.63
C ASN A 85 9.08 -0.90 -4.09
N LEU A 86 7.76 -0.93 -4.06
CA LEU A 86 6.93 0.19 -4.49
C LEU A 86 5.75 0.35 -3.53
N VAL A 87 5.55 1.58 -3.06
CA VAL A 87 4.42 1.95 -2.20
C VAL A 87 3.72 3.13 -2.86
N ASP A 88 2.43 2.97 -3.20
CA ASP A 88 1.71 4.05 -3.86
C ASP A 88 0.88 4.90 -2.89
N HIS A 89 0.32 5.99 -3.42
CA HIS A 89 -0.49 6.92 -2.66
C HIS A 89 -1.70 6.22 -2.01
N SER A 90 -2.34 5.30 -2.73
CA SER A 90 -3.53 4.61 -2.21
C SER A 90 -3.21 3.80 -0.96
N PHE A 91 -2.09 3.08 -0.97
CA PHE A 91 -1.65 2.33 0.20
C PHE A 91 -1.24 3.25 1.34
N LEU A 92 -0.46 4.30 1.06
CA LEU A 92 -0.02 5.25 2.08
C LEU A 92 -1.20 5.93 2.76
N SER A 93 -2.20 6.33 1.99
CA SER A 93 -3.43 6.92 2.50
C SER A 93 -4.17 5.95 3.43
N PHE A 94 -4.31 4.71 3.00
CA PHE A 94 -4.96 3.67 3.80
C PHE A 94 -4.21 3.42 5.11
N ILE A 95 -2.89 3.22 5.05
CA ILE A 95 -2.11 2.85 6.24
C ILE A 95 -2.03 4.00 7.24
N ASN A 96 -1.97 5.24 6.77
CA ASN A 96 -2.01 6.40 7.66
C ASN A 96 -3.35 6.54 8.38
N HIS A 97 -4.45 6.33 7.67
CA HIS A 97 -5.78 6.35 8.26
C HIS A 97 -5.92 5.23 9.31
N TYR A 98 -5.46 4.04 8.99
CA TYR A 98 -5.46 2.90 9.90
C TYR A 98 -4.64 3.18 11.16
N LYS A 99 -3.45 3.80 11.00
CA LYS A 99 -2.60 4.19 12.11
C LYS A 99 -3.31 5.17 13.04
N ASN A 100 -3.94 6.21 12.48
CA ASN A 100 -4.64 7.20 13.27
C ASN A 100 -5.79 6.58 14.06
N GLU A 101 -6.58 5.70 13.45
CA GLU A 101 -7.63 4.97 14.14
C GLU A 101 -7.08 4.08 15.26
N SER A 102 -5.95 3.42 15.03
CA SER A 102 -5.32 2.57 16.03
C SER A 102 -4.90 3.38 17.25
N ILE A 103 -4.31 4.55 17.04
CA ILE A 103 -3.88 5.44 18.12
C ILE A 103 -5.09 5.95 18.90
N GLU A 104 -6.18 6.32 18.22
CA GLU A 104 -7.43 6.76 18.86
C GLU A 104 -8.03 5.67 19.75
N HIS A 105 -7.84 4.39 19.40
CA HIS A 105 -8.30 3.25 20.20
C HIS A 105 -7.24 2.73 21.18
N ASN A 106 -6.24 3.57 21.49
CA ASN A 106 -5.18 3.24 22.45
C ASN A 106 -4.30 2.04 22.06
N ARG A 107 -4.19 1.76 20.77
CA ARG A 107 -3.30 0.73 20.26
C ARG A 107 -2.09 1.39 19.58
N PRO A 108 -0.88 1.26 20.16
CA PRO A 108 0.31 1.83 19.53
C PRO A 108 0.58 1.21 18.16
N MET A 109 0.88 2.03 17.17
CA MET A 109 1.22 1.57 15.83
C MET A 109 2.40 2.38 15.30
N SER A 110 3.35 1.69 14.67
CA SER A 110 4.52 2.31 14.03
C SER A 110 4.65 1.83 12.60
N ILE A 111 5.05 2.72 11.71
CA ILE A 111 5.39 2.40 10.33
C ILE A 111 6.87 2.69 10.16
N ILE A 112 7.64 1.66 9.78
CA ILE A 112 9.09 1.76 9.64
C ILE A 112 9.52 1.28 8.26
N GLY A 113 10.77 1.58 7.89
CA GLY A 113 11.37 1.03 6.66
C GLY A 113 11.26 1.91 5.43
N LEU A 114 10.77 3.15 5.54
CA LEU A 114 10.67 4.07 4.40
C LEU A 114 11.93 4.90 4.15
N GLU A 115 12.94 4.78 4.99
CA GLU A 115 14.16 5.59 4.91
C GLU A 115 14.92 5.42 3.59
N ASN A 116 14.82 4.23 3.00
CA ASN A 116 15.48 3.90 1.74
C ASN A 116 14.59 4.06 0.51
N HIS A 117 13.43 4.70 0.69
CA HIS A 117 12.50 4.93 -0.41
C HIS A 117 12.63 6.35 -0.95
N LYS A 118 12.46 6.49 -2.26
CA LYS A 118 12.47 7.79 -2.95
C LYS A 118 11.05 8.13 -3.39
N ALA A 119 10.55 9.28 -2.96
CA ALA A 119 9.25 9.78 -3.37
C ALA A 119 9.31 10.33 -4.80
N PHE A 120 8.24 10.13 -5.57
CA PHE A 120 8.13 10.66 -6.92
C PHE A 120 7.67 12.12 -6.97
N SER A 121 7.17 12.65 -5.85
CA SER A 121 6.77 14.05 -5.74
C SER A 121 6.99 14.55 -4.32
N SER A 122 6.77 15.86 -4.09
CA SER A 122 6.91 16.46 -2.76
C SER A 122 5.68 16.24 -1.86
N HIS A 123 4.63 15.61 -2.35
CA HIS A 123 3.43 15.35 -1.55
C HIS A 123 3.74 14.35 -0.42
N PRO A 124 3.23 14.56 0.82
CA PRO A 124 3.50 13.64 1.95
C PRO A 124 3.11 12.19 1.71
N LEU A 125 2.08 11.95 0.89
CA LEU A 125 1.61 10.61 0.54
C LEU A 125 1.96 10.23 -0.90
N ALA A 126 3.05 10.79 -1.44
CA ALA A 126 3.49 10.46 -2.79
C ALA A 126 3.92 9.00 -2.91
N THR A 127 3.70 8.43 -4.09
CA THR A 127 4.22 7.11 -4.42
C THR A 127 5.73 7.07 -4.20
N MET A 128 6.21 6.01 -3.54
CA MET A 128 7.62 5.84 -3.21
C MET A 128 8.15 4.53 -3.79
N LYS A 129 9.41 4.58 -4.23
CA LYS A 129 10.11 3.41 -4.74
C LYS A 129 11.37 3.16 -3.91
N ARG A 130 11.61 1.89 -3.53
CA ARG A 130 12.81 1.53 -2.80
C ARG A 130 14.05 1.82 -3.65
N LYS A 131 15.03 2.50 -3.05
CA LYS A 131 16.31 2.75 -3.73
C LYS A 131 17.04 1.42 -3.89
N VAL A 132 17.47 1.16 -5.13
CA VAL A 132 18.30 0.00 -5.42
C VAL A 132 19.76 0.44 -5.25
N LYS A 133 20.51 -0.33 -4.47
CA LYS A 133 21.94 -0.07 -4.28
C LYS A 133 22.72 -0.39 -5.56
#